data_2b91da1f19e5fcc397e3590b2b9265b4
#
_entry.id   2b91da1f19e5fcc397e3590b2b9265b4
#
_cell.length_a   1.000
_cell.length_b   1.000
_cell.length_c   1.000
_cell.angle_alpha   90.00
_cell.angle_beta   90.00
_cell.angle_gamma   90.00
#
_symmetry.space_group_name_H-M   'P 1'
#
loop_
_entity.id
_entity.type
_entity.pdbx_description
1 polymer ?
#
loop_
_entity_poly.entity_id
_entity_poly.type
_entity_poly.pdbx_seq_one_letter_code
_entity_poly.pdbx_strand_id
1 'polypeptide(L)'
;SPTNTMQIGKGYAVRAPQGYGAIAQVFNGVFEGVPNNGDYTQNVVAWDPVLGNYNLLGNPYPSALDTRDLIDNSSINTLYYWTHNTAIASNVFTANDYAVRTRTAGTAASSGGVVPNRYMASGQGFFARSSSTGTVTFTNAMRQAGNNGRFFRSSSPSDTFDEEDDNLLRLDLSNSGGAFKQQVVQYLSSATNGYDVGIDGEQIDGVFVSFYSIIPGHALAIQARELPWNIDDQVVFGFKSTINAVTSFDISISELGVFFNDKDVFIEDKVTNTFHDLKVSPYTFSSNMGVFEDRFVLHYKNLLLSNDDFAGIENSVYVFKENNQPKIVSTKSNIASVMVYDMLGRIVFSKDKINTSEIVLSNLIANNQALIIKTTLENNVTVAKKFIF
;
A
#
# COMPACT_ATOMS: atom_id res chain seq x y z
N SER A 1 10.97 -30.00 34.96
CA SER A 1 9.54 -29.72 34.64
C SER A 1 9.23 -28.27 34.95
N PRO A 2 8.66 -27.51 34.04
CA PRO A 2 8.17 -26.19 34.39
C PRO A 2 7.06 -26.33 35.44
N THR A 3 7.24 -25.66 36.57
CA THR A 3 6.27 -25.64 37.66
C THR A 3 5.14 -24.65 37.43
N ASN A 4 5.16 -23.94 36.30
CA ASN A 4 4.20 -22.89 35.99
C ASN A 4 3.00 -23.46 35.23
N THR A 5 1.82 -23.27 35.77
CA THR A 5 0.55 -23.58 35.10
C THR A 5 0.33 -22.60 33.95
N MET A 6 -0.05 -23.11 32.78
CA MET A 6 -0.46 -22.27 31.65
C MET A 6 -1.73 -21.50 32.02
N GLN A 7 -1.73 -20.21 31.74
CA GLN A 7 -2.90 -19.34 31.95
C GLN A 7 -3.79 -19.37 30.71
N ILE A 8 -5.11 -19.54 30.91
CA ILE A 8 -6.09 -19.57 29.81
C ILE A 8 -6.13 -18.21 29.10
N GLY A 9 -6.06 -18.20 27.77
CA GLY A 9 -6.07 -16.97 26.97
C GLY A 9 -4.72 -16.25 26.84
N LYS A 10 -3.68 -16.70 27.57
CA LYS A 10 -2.30 -16.22 27.41
C LYS A 10 -1.59 -17.00 26.32
N GLY A 11 -0.84 -16.32 25.47
CA GLY A 11 0.01 -16.96 24.47
C GLY A 11 1.36 -17.40 25.02
N TYR A 12 1.93 -18.43 24.42
CA TYR A 12 3.21 -19.01 24.81
C TYR A 12 4.03 -19.33 23.57
N ALA A 13 5.33 -19.05 23.62
CA ALA A 13 6.27 -19.58 22.64
C ALA A 13 6.65 -20.99 23.00
N VAL A 14 6.50 -21.93 22.06
CA VAL A 14 6.83 -23.33 22.24
C VAL A 14 8.08 -23.65 21.45
N ARG A 15 9.06 -24.26 22.10
CA ARG A 15 10.28 -24.75 21.45
C ARG A 15 10.15 -26.25 21.20
N ALA A 16 10.57 -26.70 20.01
CA ALA A 16 10.64 -28.12 19.70
C ALA A 16 11.59 -28.86 20.66
N PRO A 17 11.32 -30.17 20.97
CA PRO A 17 12.20 -30.99 21.81
C PRO A 17 13.62 -31.00 21.26
N GLN A 18 14.62 -31.02 22.16
CA GLN A 18 16.04 -30.98 21.79
C GLN A 18 16.54 -32.24 21.07
N GLY A 19 15.79 -33.34 21.13
CA GLY A 19 16.15 -34.61 20.48
C GLY A 19 15.86 -34.66 18.98
N TYR A 20 15.28 -33.62 18.41
CA TYR A 20 15.04 -33.54 16.96
C TYR A 20 16.30 -33.05 16.25
N GLY A 21 16.76 -33.85 15.27
CA GLY A 21 17.91 -33.52 14.42
C GLY A 21 17.60 -32.48 13.34
N ALA A 22 18.49 -32.31 12.38
CA ALA A 22 18.33 -31.37 11.26
C ALA A 22 17.20 -31.74 10.27
N ILE A 23 16.69 -32.97 10.33
CA ILE A 23 15.58 -33.42 9.46
C ILE A 23 14.25 -33.03 10.14
N ALA A 24 13.38 -32.38 9.40
CA ALA A 24 12.06 -32.01 9.89
C ALA A 24 11.25 -33.26 10.31
N GLN A 25 10.70 -33.22 11.51
CA GLN A 25 9.90 -34.30 12.08
C GLN A 25 8.60 -33.74 12.63
N VAL A 26 7.53 -34.54 12.57
CA VAL A 26 6.23 -34.16 13.15
C VAL A 26 6.26 -34.47 14.66
N PHE A 27 5.97 -33.47 15.46
CA PHE A 27 5.71 -33.58 16.88
C PHE A 27 4.21 -33.58 17.13
N ASN A 28 3.65 -34.67 17.62
CA ASN A 28 2.28 -34.79 18.03
C ASN A 28 2.13 -34.31 19.49
N GLY A 29 1.79 -33.02 19.66
CA GLY A 29 1.43 -32.49 20.98
C GLY A 29 0.02 -32.91 21.34
N VAL A 30 -0.18 -33.40 22.56
CA VAL A 30 -1.49 -33.78 23.08
C VAL A 30 -1.80 -32.91 24.28
N PHE A 31 -2.99 -32.28 24.27
CA PHE A 31 -3.56 -31.60 25.44
C PHE A 31 -4.72 -32.42 25.96
N GLU A 32 -4.64 -32.83 27.24
CA GLU A 32 -5.69 -33.60 27.91
C GLU A 32 -6.35 -32.74 28.97
N GLY A 33 -7.66 -32.75 29.03
CA GLY A 33 -8.43 -32.01 30.04
C GLY A 33 -9.86 -31.71 29.60
N VAL A 34 -10.56 -30.97 30.40
CA VAL A 34 -11.91 -30.46 30.08
C VAL A 34 -11.76 -29.28 29.13
N PRO A 35 -12.38 -29.31 27.92
CA PRO A 35 -12.33 -28.19 27.00
C PRO A 35 -12.87 -26.91 27.64
N ASN A 36 -12.14 -25.81 27.39
CA ASN A 36 -12.55 -24.51 27.91
C ASN A 36 -13.90 -24.06 27.34
N ASN A 37 -14.77 -23.55 28.20
CA ASN A 37 -16.09 -23.02 27.88
C ASN A 37 -16.40 -21.88 28.86
N GLY A 38 -17.09 -20.84 28.41
CA GLY A 38 -17.35 -19.62 29.21
C GLY A 38 -16.35 -18.49 28.86
N ASP A 39 -16.34 -17.46 29.67
CA ASP A 39 -15.59 -16.24 29.45
C ASP A 39 -14.22 -16.28 30.12
N TYR A 40 -13.19 -15.84 29.43
CA TYR A 40 -11.81 -15.80 29.93
C TYR A 40 -11.21 -14.44 29.71
N THR A 41 -10.67 -13.84 30.76
CA THR A 41 -10.13 -12.49 30.76
C THR A 41 -8.59 -12.51 30.87
N GLN A 42 -7.92 -11.71 30.06
CA GLN A 42 -6.48 -11.47 30.12
C GLN A 42 -6.18 -9.98 30.25
N ASN A 43 -5.14 -9.65 31.02
CA ASN A 43 -4.62 -8.28 31.11
C ASN A 43 -3.87 -7.95 29.83
N VAL A 44 -4.05 -6.71 29.35
CA VAL A 44 -3.35 -6.13 28.21
C VAL A 44 -2.78 -4.76 28.57
N VAL A 45 -1.68 -4.39 27.90
CA VAL A 45 -1.01 -3.10 28.04
C VAL A 45 -1.19 -2.33 26.74
N ALA A 46 -1.50 -1.04 26.85
CA ALA A 46 -1.59 -0.16 25.68
C ALA A 46 -0.28 -0.17 24.87
N TRP A 47 -0.42 -0.06 23.57
CA TRP A 47 0.73 0.17 22.70
C TRP A 47 1.44 1.46 23.07
N ASP A 48 2.77 1.41 23.13
CA ASP A 48 3.65 2.54 23.34
C ASP A 48 4.76 2.50 22.28
N PRO A 49 4.94 3.55 21.47
CA PRO A 49 5.93 3.54 20.38
C PRO A 49 7.37 3.49 20.86
N VAL A 50 7.64 3.90 22.11
CA VAL A 50 8.98 3.88 22.71
C VAL A 50 9.29 2.51 23.33
N LEU A 51 8.32 1.91 24.02
CA LEU A 51 8.48 0.62 24.71
C LEU A 51 8.21 -0.57 23.80
N GLY A 52 7.46 -0.37 22.70
CA GLY A 52 7.10 -1.44 21.77
C GLY A 52 6.27 -2.55 22.42
N ASN A 53 5.28 -2.18 23.23
CA ASN A 53 4.48 -3.12 24.01
C ASN A 53 3.55 -3.94 23.09
N TYR A 54 3.85 -5.22 22.97
CA TYR A 54 2.93 -6.20 22.38
C TYR A 54 2.39 -7.14 23.46
N ASN A 55 1.14 -7.53 23.32
CA ASN A 55 0.46 -8.49 24.19
C ASN A 55 0.50 -9.86 23.52
N LEU A 56 1.07 -10.87 24.14
CA LEU A 56 1.05 -12.24 23.63
C LEU A 56 -0.15 -12.97 24.20
N LEU A 57 -1.15 -13.19 23.38
CA LEU A 57 -2.41 -13.82 23.68
C LEU A 57 -2.58 -15.14 22.93
N GLY A 58 -3.60 -15.92 23.27
CA GLY A 58 -3.92 -17.17 22.59
C GLY A 58 -5.41 -17.47 22.65
N ASN A 59 -5.94 -18.06 21.57
CA ASN A 59 -7.33 -18.54 21.54
C ASN A 59 -7.53 -19.61 22.64
N PRO A 60 -8.38 -19.34 23.66
CA PRO A 60 -8.54 -20.24 24.78
C PRO A 60 -9.43 -21.45 24.48
N TYR A 61 -10.12 -21.44 23.34
CA TYR A 61 -11.18 -22.42 23.04
C TYR A 61 -10.70 -23.59 22.19
N PRO A 62 -11.37 -24.74 22.28
CA PRO A 62 -11.16 -25.89 21.40
C PRO A 62 -11.80 -25.72 20.01
N SER A 63 -12.20 -24.52 19.65
CA SER A 63 -12.80 -24.14 18.38
C SER A 63 -12.10 -22.92 17.79
N ALA A 64 -12.33 -22.64 16.54
CA ALA A 64 -11.92 -21.37 15.94
C ALA A 64 -12.61 -20.21 16.67
N LEU A 65 -11.95 -19.03 16.59
CA LEU A 65 -12.42 -17.75 17.11
C LEU A 65 -12.47 -16.74 15.96
N ASP A 66 -13.54 -15.94 15.91
CA ASP A 66 -13.66 -14.84 14.99
C ASP A 66 -12.84 -13.64 15.48
N THR A 67 -11.84 -13.22 14.69
CA THR A 67 -10.97 -12.10 15.06
C THR A 67 -11.67 -10.76 14.98
N ARG A 68 -12.74 -10.63 14.18
CA ARG A 68 -13.57 -9.42 14.12
C ARG A 68 -14.29 -9.22 15.47
N ASP A 69 -14.92 -10.27 15.96
CA ASP A 69 -15.62 -10.21 17.24
C ASP A 69 -14.66 -9.88 18.39
N LEU A 70 -13.40 -10.38 18.31
CA LEU A 70 -12.37 -10.04 19.29
C LEU A 70 -12.02 -8.55 19.23
N ILE A 71 -11.79 -8.00 18.04
CA ILE A 71 -11.43 -6.58 17.84
C ILE A 71 -12.63 -5.68 18.23
N ASP A 72 -13.83 -5.99 17.75
CA ASP A 72 -15.03 -5.18 17.97
C ASP A 72 -15.45 -5.10 19.46
N ASN A 73 -15.10 -6.12 20.25
CA ASN A 73 -15.51 -6.22 21.66
C ASN A 73 -14.34 -6.06 22.64
N SER A 74 -13.20 -5.51 22.21
CA SER A 74 -12.05 -5.30 23.07
C SER A 74 -11.26 -4.04 22.69
N SER A 75 -10.17 -3.77 23.43
CA SER A 75 -9.22 -2.73 23.09
C SER A 75 -8.15 -3.18 22.07
N ILE A 76 -8.20 -4.42 21.59
CA ILE A 76 -7.28 -4.92 20.57
C ILE A 76 -7.64 -4.28 19.23
N ASN A 77 -6.60 -3.81 18.51
CA ASN A 77 -6.78 -3.16 17.21
C ASN A 77 -6.05 -3.87 16.07
N THR A 78 -4.93 -4.53 16.35
CA THR A 78 -4.13 -5.19 15.32
C THR A 78 -3.56 -6.49 15.88
N LEU A 79 -3.63 -7.55 15.09
CA LEU A 79 -3.11 -8.88 15.41
C LEU A 79 -1.89 -9.17 14.54
N TYR A 80 -0.90 -9.86 15.09
CA TYR A 80 0.32 -10.25 14.41
C TYR A 80 0.56 -11.75 14.61
N TYR A 81 0.70 -12.46 13.50
CA TYR A 81 0.91 -13.90 13.49
C TYR A 81 2.33 -14.22 13.08
N TRP A 82 3.03 -14.96 13.90
CA TRP A 82 4.40 -15.39 13.61
C TRP A 82 4.43 -16.58 12.67
N THR A 83 5.07 -16.44 11.50
CA THR A 83 5.17 -17.47 10.48
C THR A 83 6.31 -18.48 10.74
N HIS A 84 7.40 -18.02 11.36
CA HIS A 84 8.65 -18.78 11.50
C HIS A 84 9.16 -19.32 10.14
N ASN A 85 9.04 -18.50 9.09
CA ASN A 85 9.61 -18.84 7.77
C ASN A 85 11.14 -18.70 7.76
N THR A 86 11.67 -17.84 8.65
CA THR A 86 13.11 -17.62 8.81
C THR A 86 13.64 -18.41 10.01
N ALA A 87 14.73 -19.14 9.82
CA ALA A 87 15.37 -19.86 10.90
C ALA A 87 15.86 -18.90 12.01
N ILE A 88 15.62 -19.28 13.27
CA ILE A 88 16.11 -18.52 14.42
C ILE A 88 17.63 -18.70 14.51
N ALA A 89 18.39 -17.61 14.42
CA ALA A 89 19.83 -17.59 14.59
C ALA A 89 20.21 -16.80 15.85
N SER A 90 21.08 -17.34 16.67
CA SER A 90 21.59 -16.68 17.90
C SER A 90 20.48 -16.17 18.85
N ASN A 91 19.35 -16.86 18.94
CA ASN A 91 18.14 -16.46 19.67
C ASN A 91 17.51 -15.14 19.19
N VAL A 92 17.79 -14.70 17.96
CA VAL A 92 17.19 -13.52 17.35
C VAL A 92 16.02 -13.94 16.48
N PHE A 93 14.88 -13.30 16.70
CA PHE A 93 13.66 -13.44 15.92
C PHE A 93 13.59 -12.27 14.95
N THR A 94 13.25 -12.55 13.69
CA THR A 94 13.14 -11.47 12.68
C THR A 94 11.76 -10.86 12.63
N ALA A 95 11.71 -9.54 12.48
CA ALA A 95 10.47 -8.82 12.23
C ALA A 95 9.82 -9.19 10.89
N ASN A 96 10.58 -9.77 9.94
CA ASN A 96 10.06 -10.23 8.66
C ASN A 96 9.04 -11.39 8.77
N ASP A 97 9.03 -12.09 9.90
CA ASP A 97 8.19 -13.28 10.09
C ASP A 97 6.79 -12.97 10.64
N TYR A 98 6.40 -11.72 10.73
CA TYR A 98 5.08 -11.35 11.23
C TYR A 98 4.13 -10.93 10.10
N ALA A 99 3.02 -11.67 9.97
CA ALA A 99 1.86 -11.30 9.17
C ALA A 99 0.91 -10.46 10.01
N VAL A 100 0.21 -9.52 9.38
CA VAL A 100 -0.68 -8.56 10.07
C VAL A 100 -2.14 -8.91 9.77
N ARG A 101 -3.01 -8.75 10.76
CA ARG A 101 -4.46 -8.83 10.61
C ARG A 101 -5.16 -7.72 11.39
N THR A 102 -6.08 -7.04 10.73
CA THR A 102 -7.04 -6.13 11.35
C THR A 102 -8.45 -6.73 11.32
N ARG A 103 -9.44 -5.95 11.69
CA ARG A 103 -10.85 -6.33 11.60
C ARG A 103 -11.24 -6.74 10.18
N THR A 104 -10.75 -6.03 9.18
CA THR A 104 -11.24 -6.11 7.79
C THR A 104 -10.30 -6.80 6.82
N ALA A 105 -8.98 -6.70 7.03
CA ALA A 105 -8.01 -7.22 6.09
C ALA A 105 -6.77 -7.82 6.78
N GLY A 106 -5.92 -8.48 5.99
CA GLY A 106 -4.62 -8.99 6.44
C GLY A 106 -3.54 -8.75 5.40
N THR A 107 -2.28 -8.82 5.83
CA THR A 107 -1.10 -8.85 4.94
C THR A 107 -0.20 -10.02 5.28
N ALA A 108 0.43 -10.61 4.27
CA ALA A 108 1.46 -11.64 4.46
C ALA A 108 2.68 -11.08 5.18
N ALA A 109 3.45 -11.96 5.81
CA ALA A 109 4.74 -11.62 6.40
C ALA A 109 5.78 -11.25 5.32
N SER A 110 6.75 -10.40 5.66
CA SER A 110 7.84 -10.04 4.72
C SER A 110 8.72 -11.25 4.33
N SER A 111 8.74 -12.29 5.13
CA SER A 111 9.37 -13.58 4.81
C SER A 111 8.50 -14.48 3.91
N GLY A 112 7.36 -13.99 3.44
CA GLY A 112 6.39 -14.74 2.66
C GLY A 112 5.41 -15.53 3.51
N GLY A 113 4.62 -16.37 2.86
CA GLY A 113 3.58 -17.18 3.47
C GLY A 113 2.18 -16.70 3.15
N VAL A 114 1.19 -17.21 3.88
CA VAL A 114 -0.22 -16.89 3.67
C VAL A 114 -0.64 -15.62 4.39
N VAL A 115 -1.68 -14.96 3.86
CA VAL A 115 -2.39 -13.89 4.55
C VAL A 115 -3.21 -14.49 5.70
N PRO A 116 -3.18 -13.90 6.91
CA PRO A 116 -3.99 -14.39 8.02
C PRO A 116 -5.49 -14.34 7.72
N ASN A 117 -6.16 -15.46 7.95
CA ASN A 117 -7.62 -15.57 7.82
C ASN A 117 -8.36 -14.83 8.95
N ARG A 118 -9.63 -14.50 8.74
CA ARG A 118 -10.54 -13.97 9.75
C ARG A 118 -10.67 -14.91 10.95
N TYR A 119 -10.65 -16.22 10.72
CA TYR A 119 -10.85 -17.21 11.76
C TYR A 119 -9.52 -17.70 12.32
N MET A 120 -9.33 -17.50 13.61
CA MET A 120 -8.16 -17.94 14.35
C MET A 120 -8.37 -19.37 14.84
N ALA A 121 -7.51 -20.30 14.47
CA ALA A 121 -7.62 -21.70 14.86
C ALA A 121 -7.57 -21.91 16.38
N SER A 122 -8.05 -23.07 16.82
CA SER A 122 -7.96 -23.52 18.22
C SER A 122 -6.52 -23.51 18.73
N GLY A 123 -6.27 -22.90 19.90
CA GLY A 123 -4.95 -22.84 20.53
C GLY A 123 -3.92 -21.97 19.79
N GLN A 124 -4.32 -21.22 18.76
CA GLN A 124 -3.44 -20.30 18.05
C GLN A 124 -3.00 -19.15 18.95
N GLY A 125 -1.67 -18.99 19.13
CA GLY A 125 -1.07 -17.82 19.75
C GLY A 125 -0.89 -16.68 18.73
N PHE A 126 -0.95 -15.44 19.21
CA PHE A 126 -0.78 -14.23 18.43
C PHE A 126 -0.28 -13.06 19.28
N PHE A 127 0.46 -12.15 18.67
CA PHE A 127 0.72 -10.85 19.29
C PHE A 127 -0.39 -9.88 18.94
N ALA A 128 -0.68 -8.96 19.86
CA ALA A 128 -1.71 -7.94 19.67
C ALA A 128 -1.23 -6.56 20.13
N ARG A 129 -1.59 -5.53 19.37
CA ARG A 129 -1.62 -4.15 19.87
C ARG A 129 -2.96 -3.88 20.54
N SER A 130 -2.92 -3.09 21.60
CA SER A 130 -4.09 -2.61 22.31
C SER A 130 -4.09 -1.09 22.35
N SER A 131 -5.24 -0.47 22.15
CA SER A 131 -5.43 0.98 22.24
C SER A 131 -5.44 1.51 23.66
N SER A 132 -5.68 0.62 24.66
CA SER A 132 -5.70 0.98 26.09
C SER A 132 -5.15 -0.13 26.96
N THR A 133 -4.64 0.23 28.13
CA THR A 133 -4.31 -0.73 29.18
C THR A 133 -5.56 -1.14 29.93
N GLY A 134 -5.73 -2.44 30.15
CA GLY A 134 -6.92 -2.98 30.78
C GLY A 134 -7.02 -4.50 30.64
N THR A 135 -8.20 -4.96 30.30
CA THR A 135 -8.49 -6.40 30.13
C THR A 135 -9.19 -6.67 28.80
N VAL A 136 -8.87 -7.80 28.21
CA VAL A 136 -9.56 -8.38 27.05
C VAL A 136 -10.29 -9.64 27.51
N THR A 137 -11.56 -9.76 27.17
CA THR A 137 -12.38 -10.92 27.51
C THR A 137 -12.70 -11.71 26.23
N PHE A 138 -12.25 -12.96 26.20
CA PHE A 138 -12.70 -13.94 25.22
C PHE A 138 -14.05 -14.50 25.68
N THR A 139 -15.05 -14.51 24.80
CA THR A 139 -16.39 -14.98 25.08
C THR A 139 -16.80 -16.14 24.19
N ASN A 140 -17.78 -16.94 24.65
CA ASN A 140 -18.32 -18.02 23.81
C ASN A 140 -18.96 -17.52 22.50
N ALA A 141 -19.44 -16.27 22.45
CA ALA A 141 -20.04 -15.68 21.26
C ALA A 141 -19.01 -15.53 20.10
N MET A 142 -17.73 -15.37 20.40
CA MET A 142 -16.64 -15.26 19.41
C MET A 142 -16.27 -16.60 18.76
N ARG A 143 -16.82 -17.73 19.26
CA ARG A 143 -16.47 -19.08 18.78
C ARG A 143 -17.19 -19.37 17.47
N GLN A 144 -16.45 -19.97 16.53
CA GLN A 144 -16.94 -20.31 15.20
C GLN A 144 -16.85 -21.81 14.94
N ALA A 145 -18.00 -22.43 14.63
CA ALA A 145 -18.04 -23.81 14.17
C ALA A 145 -17.62 -23.93 12.71
N GLY A 146 -17.05 -25.06 12.34
CA GLY A 146 -16.66 -25.33 10.93
C GLY A 146 -15.33 -24.72 10.49
N ASN A 147 -14.71 -23.86 11.33
CA ASN A 147 -13.44 -23.19 11.00
C ASN A 147 -12.24 -23.71 11.80
N ASN A 148 -12.36 -24.83 12.49
CA ASN A 148 -11.32 -25.37 13.39
C ASN A 148 -10.03 -25.80 12.65
N GLY A 149 -10.11 -26.09 11.36
CA GLY A 149 -8.96 -26.43 10.51
C GLY A 149 -8.21 -25.24 9.92
N ARG A 150 -8.64 -24.00 10.19
CA ARG A 150 -8.07 -22.76 9.67
C ARG A 150 -6.80 -22.33 10.42
N PHE A 151 -5.80 -23.23 10.47
CA PHE A 151 -4.50 -22.88 11.03
C PHE A 151 -3.77 -21.91 10.09
N PHE A 152 -3.29 -20.81 10.63
CA PHE A 152 -2.61 -19.75 9.87
C PHE A 152 -1.52 -20.27 8.91
N ARG A 153 -0.86 -21.36 9.21
CA ARG A 153 0.21 -21.95 8.38
C ARG A 153 -0.25 -23.07 7.44
N SER A 154 -1.52 -23.45 7.47
CA SER A 154 -2.05 -24.44 6.54
C SER A 154 -2.50 -23.74 5.25
N SER A 155 -1.85 -24.07 4.13
CA SER A 155 -2.29 -23.67 2.79
C SER A 155 -3.56 -24.44 2.41
N SER A 156 -4.72 -24.01 2.84
CA SER A 156 -6.01 -24.51 2.34
C SER A 156 -6.52 -23.54 1.27
N PRO A 157 -6.66 -23.98 0.01
CA PRO A 157 -7.06 -23.10 -1.10
C PRO A 157 -8.54 -22.66 -1.08
N SER A 158 -9.32 -23.03 -0.06
CA SER A 158 -10.77 -22.80 -0.06
C SER A 158 -11.23 -21.70 0.90
N ASP A 159 -10.48 -20.59 0.95
CA ASP A 159 -11.00 -19.43 1.63
C ASP A 159 -11.98 -18.74 0.67
N THR A 160 -13.27 -18.88 0.95
CA THR A 160 -14.27 -17.97 0.39
C THR A 160 -13.89 -16.58 0.83
N PHE A 161 -13.63 -15.69 -0.13
CA PHE A 161 -13.43 -14.28 0.13
C PHE A 161 -14.64 -13.76 0.92
N ASP A 162 -14.40 -13.03 1.98
CA ASP A 162 -15.45 -12.27 2.64
C ASP A 162 -15.92 -11.14 1.70
N GLU A 163 -17.19 -10.73 1.78
CA GLU A 163 -17.71 -9.60 0.98
C GLU A 163 -16.89 -8.30 1.13
N GLU A 164 -16.13 -8.17 2.23
CA GLU A 164 -15.22 -7.04 2.47
C GLU A 164 -13.95 -7.12 1.60
N ASP A 165 -13.58 -8.30 1.09
CA ASP A 165 -12.43 -8.46 0.17
C ASP A 165 -12.76 -7.93 -1.24
N ASP A 166 -14.05 -7.77 -1.58
CA ASP A 166 -14.48 -7.19 -2.85
C ASP A 166 -14.03 -5.75 -3.05
N ASN A 167 -13.78 -5.00 -1.98
CA ASN A 167 -13.35 -3.61 -2.02
C ASN A 167 -11.86 -3.42 -1.70
N LEU A 168 -11.05 -4.47 -1.86
CA LEU A 168 -9.65 -4.53 -1.47
C LEU A 168 -8.73 -4.49 -2.68
N LEU A 169 -7.68 -3.68 -2.60
CA LEU A 169 -6.53 -3.68 -3.48
C LEU A 169 -5.30 -4.08 -2.67
N ARG A 170 -4.62 -5.16 -3.08
CA ARG A 170 -3.39 -5.63 -2.47
C ARG A 170 -2.23 -5.42 -3.42
N LEU A 171 -1.21 -4.71 -2.93
CA LEU A 171 0.01 -4.42 -3.65
C LEU A 171 1.18 -5.17 -3.01
N ASP A 172 1.98 -5.80 -3.84
CA ASP A 172 3.23 -6.44 -3.45
C ASP A 172 4.43 -5.62 -3.94
N LEU A 173 5.33 -5.27 -3.02
CA LEU A 173 6.68 -4.83 -3.33
C LEU A 173 7.59 -6.05 -3.25
N SER A 174 8.35 -6.32 -4.31
CA SER A 174 9.25 -7.47 -4.35
C SER A 174 10.53 -7.18 -5.14
N ASN A 175 11.53 -8.07 -5.00
CA ASN A 175 12.70 -8.09 -5.87
C ASN A 175 13.20 -9.52 -6.10
N SER A 176 14.10 -9.70 -7.06
CA SER A 176 14.71 -11.00 -7.37
C SER A 176 15.60 -11.58 -6.24
N GLY A 177 16.01 -10.74 -5.28
CA GLY A 177 16.79 -11.13 -4.11
C GLY A 177 15.95 -11.66 -2.93
N GLY A 178 14.62 -11.74 -3.07
CA GLY A 178 13.70 -12.23 -2.05
C GLY A 178 13.22 -11.17 -1.04
N ALA A 179 13.52 -9.88 -1.24
CA ALA A 179 12.87 -8.84 -0.47
C ALA A 179 11.39 -8.76 -0.88
N PHE A 180 10.51 -8.71 0.12
CA PHE A 180 9.06 -8.71 -0.08
C PHE A 180 8.37 -7.88 1.00
N LYS A 181 7.35 -7.13 0.60
CA LYS A 181 6.43 -6.44 1.49
C LYS A 181 5.07 -6.30 0.81
N GLN A 182 4.02 -6.50 1.57
CA GLN A 182 2.64 -6.40 1.10
C GLN A 182 1.93 -5.22 1.74
N GLN A 183 1.12 -4.52 0.96
CA GLN A 183 0.32 -3.36 1.34
C GLN A 183 -1.13 -3.58 0.91
N VAL A 184 -2.08 -3.18 1.75
CA VAL A 184 -3.52 -3.23 1.45
C VAL A 184 -4.12 -1.84 1.50
N VAL A 185 -4.92 -1.51 0.49
CA VAL A 185 -5.84 -0.38 0.46
C VAL A 185 -7.26 -0.92 0.30
N GLN A 186 -8.19 -0.49 1.14
CA GLN A 186 -9.56 -0.97 1.15
C GLN A 186 -10.55 0.19 1.27
N TYR A 187 -11.69 0.13 0.57
CA TYR A 187 -12.74 1.16 0.63
C TYR A 187 -13.95 0.65 1.39
N LEU A 188 -14.30 1.30 2.51
CA LEU A 188 -15.36 0.85 3.41
C LEU A 188 -16.26 2.01 3.83
N SER A 189 -17.57 1.73 3.99
CA SER A 189 -18.52 2.70 4.56
C SER A 189 -18.30 2.98 6.04
N SER A 190 -17.57 2.09 6.72
CA SER A 190 -17.21 2.21 8.14
C SER A 190 -15.86 2.89 8.37
N ALA A 191 -15.12 3.23 7.30
CA ALA A 191 -13.81 3.86 7.38
C ALA A 191 -13.88 5.38 7.11
N THR A 192 -12.82 6.06 7.50
CA THR A 192 -12.55 7.47 7.19
C THR A 192 -11.24 7.59 6.39
N ASN A 193 -10.87 8.80 6.00
CA ASN A 193 -9.55 9.06 5.42
C ASN A 193 -8.45 9.31 6.48
N GLY A 194 -8.81 9.26 7.76
CA GLY A 194 -7.91 9.30 8.92
C GLY A 194 -7.52 7.91 9.41
N TYR A 195 -7.01 7.84 10.64
CA TYR A 195 -6.69 6.56 11.29
C TYR A 195 -7.92 5.96 11.97
N ASP A 196 -8.35 4.81 11.53
CA ASP A 196 -9.49 4.07 12.06
C ASP A 196 -9.03 2.88 12.90
N VAL A 197 -9.19 2.98 14.22
CA VAL A 197 -8.74 1.96 15.18
C VAL A 197 -9.41 0.63 14.90
N GLY A 198 -8.62 -0.44 14.76
CA GLY A 198 -9.10 -1.80 14.50
C GLY A 198 -9.37 -2.10 13.02
N ILE A 199 -9.50 -1.08 12.16
CA ILE A 199 -9.65 -1.20 10.71
C ILE A 199 -8.29 -1.01 10.03
N ASP A 200 -7.58 0.07 10.37
CA ASP A 200 -6.22 0.31 9.91
C ASP A 200 -5.21 -0.53 10.70
N GLY A 201 -4.20 -1.03 9.99
CA GLY A 201 -3.16 -1.89 10.56
C GLY A 201 -1.78 -1.25 10.44
N GLU A 202 -1.17 -0.93 11.59
CA GLU A 202 0.20 -0.45 11.66
C GLU A 202 1.17 -1.48 11.09
N GLN A 203 2.13 -1.02 10.29
CA GLN A 203 3.17 -1.90 9.78
C GLN A 203 4.15 -2.33 10.88
N ILE A 204 4.82 -3.47 10.65
CA ILE A 204 6.09 -3.82 11.28
C ILE A 204 7.18 -3.59 10.24
N ASP A 205 8.22 -2.82 10.59
CA ASP A 205 9.35 -2.59 9.71
C ASP A 205 9.98 -3.91 9.25
N GLY A 206 10.16 -4.05 7.93
CA GLY A 206 10.93 -5.14 7.36
C GLY A 206 12.43 -4.97 7.61
N VAL A 207 13.16 -6.09 7.64
CA VAL A 207 14.62 -6.07 7.82
C VAL A 207 15.31 -5.47 6.59
N PHE A 208 14.83 -5.80 5.37
CA PHE A 208 15.44 -5.36 4.12
C PHE A 208 14.68 -4.22 3.45
N VAL A 209 13.35 -4.29 3.46
CA VAL A 209 12.47 -3.30 2.85
C VAL A 209 11.24 -3.07 3.71
N SER A 210 10.70 -1.86 3.64
CA SER A 210 9.36 -1.52 4.10
C SER A 210 8.61 -0.82 2.98
N PHE A 211 7.32 -1.12 2.84
CA PHE A 211 6.40 -0.48 1.91
C PHE A 211 5.07 -0.32 2.64
N TYR A 212 4.60 0.89 2.77
CA TYR A 212 3.50 1.24 3.65
C TYR A 212 2.77 2.47 3.17
N SER A 213 1.48 2.55 3.43
CA SER A 213 0.74 3.80 3.24
C SER A 213 0.95 4.74 4.43
N ILE A 214 0.82 6.03 4.16
CA ILE A 214 1.10 7.10 5.12
C ILE A 214 -0.12 7.95 5.34
N ILE A 215 -0.50 8.11 6.59
CA ILE A 215 -1.36 9.19 7.08
C ILE A 215 -0.65 9.90 8.24
N PRO A 216 -1.04 11.13 8.61
CA PRO A 216 -0.34 11.88 9.66
C PRO A 216 -0.17 11.08 10.94
N GLY A 217 1.09 10.80 11.31
CA GLY A 217 1.46 10.07 12.52
C GLY A 217 1.46 8.53 12.41
N HIS A 218 1.10 7.96 11.25
CA HIS A 218 0.95 6.50 11.09
C HIS A 218 1.58 6.01 9.79
N ALA A 219 2.24 4.85 9.88
CA ALA A 219 2.74 4.06 8.77
C ALA A 219 1.99 2.71 8.77
N LEU A 220 1.20 2.46 7.74
CA LEU A 220 0.20 1.41 7.73
C LEU A 220 0.53 0.30 6.72
N ALA A 221 0.37 -0.96 7.13
CA ALA A 221 0.36 -2.11 6.24
C ALA A 221 -1.03 -2.34 5.62
N ILE A 222 -2.08 -1.90 6.32
CA ILE A 222 -3.48 -1.99 5.90
C ILE A 222 -4.09 -0.62 6.14
N GLN A 223 -4.57 0.03 5.09
CA GLN A 223 -5.28 1.30 5.18
C GLN A 223 -6.67 1.18 4.57
N ALA A 224 -7.68 1.52 5.34
CA ALA A 224 -9.03 1.71 4.83
C ALA A 224 -9.26 3.17 4.46
N ARG A 225 -10.18 3.38 3.52
CA ARG A 225 -10.60 4.68 2.99
C ARG A 225 -12.11 4.74 3.00
N GLU A 226 -12.66 5.94 3.07
CA GLU A 226 -14.10 6.15 3.14
C GLU A 226 -14.85 5.83 1.84
N LEU A 227 -16.10 5.41 1.97
CA LEU A 227 -17.10 5.43 0.91
C LEU A 227 -18.12 6.57 1.18
N PRO A 228 -18.67 7.24 0.14
CA PRO A 228 -18.55 6.94 -1.29
C PRO A 228 -17.16 7.26 -1.86
N TRP A 229 -16.66 6.37 -2.71
CA TRP A 229 -15.37 6.50 -3.36
C TRP A 229 -15.28 7.76 -4.24
N ASN A 230 -14.14 8.41 -4.21
CA ASN A 230 -13.82 9.57 -5.04
C ASN A 230 -12.70 9.20 -6.04
N ILE A 231 -12.92 9.49 -7.33
CA ILE A 231 -11.91 9.28 -8.39
C ILE A 231 -10.64 10.12 -8.18
N ASP A 232 -10.74 11.21 -7.43
CA ASP A 232 -9.62 12.09 -7.10
C ASP A 232 -8.87 11.64 -5.83
N ASP A 233 -9.31 10.55 -5.20
CA ASP A 233 -8.63 10.04 -4.00
C ASP A 233 -7.21 9.59 -4.32
N GLN A 234 -6.32 9.77 -3.35
CA GLN A 234 -4.91 9.48 -3.47
C GLN A 234 -4.41 8.77 -2.21
N VAL A 235 -3.58 7.74 -2.38
CA VAL A 235 -2.92 7.09 -1.27
C VAL A 235 -1.41 7.24 -1.40
N VAL A 236 -0.81 7.92 -0.43
CA VAL A 236 0.64 8.15 -0.39
C VAL A 236 1.31 6.93 0.22
N PHE A 237 2.38 6.43 -0.43
CA PHE A 237 3.19 5.35 0.08
C PHE A 237 4.61 5.79 0.38
N GLY A 238 5.10 5.36 1.54
CA GLY A 238 6.50 5.36 1.91
C GLY A 238 7.20 4.07 1.50
N PHE A 239 8.47 4.21 1.21
CA PHE A 239 9.38 3.11 0.88
C PHE A 239 10.66 3.27 1.67
N LYS A 240 11.16 2.15 2.23
CA LYS A 240 12.45 2.11 2.92
C LYS A 240 13.24 0.91 2.41
N SER A 241 14.52 1.11 2.12
CA SER A 241 15.45 0.03 1.82
C SER A 241 16.67 0.13 2.73
N THR A 242 17.09 -1.00 3.30
CA THR A 242 18.34 -1.13 4.05
C THR A 242 19.42 -1.86 3.24
N ILE A 243 19.12 -2.22 1.98
CA ILE A 243 20.04 -2.92 1.09
C ILE A 243 21.12 -1.94 0.62
N ASN A 244 22.37 -2.23 0.98
CA ASN A 244 23.53 -1.35 0.68
C ASN A 244 24.03 -1.54 -0.77
N ALA A 245 23.11 -1.44 -1.73
CA ALA A 245 23.37 -1.44 -3.17
C ALA A 245 22.18 -0.84 -3.90
N VAL A 246 22.41 -0.26 -5.10
CA VAL A 246 21.32 0.07 -6.00
C VAL A 246 20.58 -1.21 -6.35
N THR A 247 19.32 -1.30 -6.00
CA THR A 247 18.51 -2.51 -6.14
C THR A 247 17.25 -2.19 -6.94
N SER A 248 16.90 -3.08 -7.87
CA SER A 248 15.64 -3.02 -8.61
C SER A 248 14.54 -3.70 -7.82
N PHE A 249 13.36 -3.08 -7.83
CA PHE A 249 12.14 -3.56 -7.18
C PHE A 249 10.96 -3.46 -8.13
N ASP A 250 9.97 -4.31 -7.90
CA ASP A 250 8.69 -4.29 -8.60
C ASP A 250 7.56 -4.00 -7.61
N ILE A 251 6.62 -3.11 -8.02
CA ILE A 251 5.32 -2.95 -7.37
C ILE A 251 4.27 -3.57 -8.28
N SER A 252 3.51 -4.53 -7.78
CA SER A 252 2.50 -5.25 -8.55
C SER A 252 1.20 -5.41 -7.76
N ILE A 253 0.08 -5.55 -8.48
CA ILE A 253 -1.19 -5.96 -7.90
C ILE A 253 -1.15 -7.47 -7.69
N SER A 254 -1.29 -7.94 -6.45
CA SER A 254 -1.42 -9.36 -6.12
C SER A 254 -2.87 -9.78 -5.88
N GLU A 255 -3.75 -8.83 -5.54
CA GLU A 255 -5.19 -9.05 -5.41
C GLU A 255 -5.95 -7.78 -5.78
N LEU A 256 -7.01 -7.95 -6.55
CA LEU A 256 -7.87 -6.87 -7.02
C LEU A 256 -9.32 -7.26 -6.80
N GLY A 257 -9.95 -6.67 -5.80
CA GLY A 257 -11.37 -6.86 -5.53
C GLY A 257 -12.26 -6.36 -6.67
N VAL A 258 -13.47 -6.91 -6.77
CA VAL A 258 -14.41 -6.60 -7.88
C VAL A 258 -14.77 -5.11 -7.95
N PHE A 259 -14.70 -4.39 -6.83
CA PHE A 259 -14.87 -2.94 -6.74
C PHE A 259 -13.95 -2.16 -7.67
N PHE A 260 -12.75 -2.68 -7.95
CA PHE A 260 -11.76 -2.03 -8.79
C PHE A 260 -11.82 -2.44 -10.27
N ASN A 261 -12.73 -3.33 -10.67
CA ASN A 261 -12.79 -3.86 -12.04
C ASN A 261 -12.94 -2.75 -13.09
N ASP A 262 -13.76 -1.75 -12.82
CA ASP A 262 -14.06 -0.59 -13.66
C ASP A 262 -13.24 0.66 -13.34
N LYS A 263 -12.28 0.58 -12.41
CA LYS A 263 -11.46 1.71 -11.97
C LYS A 263 -10.03 1.55 -12.47
N ASP A 264 -9.43 2.66 -12.84
CA ASP A 264 -7.99 2.69 -13.12
C ASP A 264 -7.18 2.57 -11.82
N VAL A 265 -5.97 2.02 -11.92
CA VAL A 265 -5.05 1.88 -10.79
C VAL A 265 -3.65 2.28 -11.24
N PHE A 266 -3.30 3.55 -11.03
CA PHE A 266 -2.00 4.10 -11.40
C PHE A 266 -1.11 4.28 -10.19
N ILE A 267 0.19 4.01 -10.37
CA ILE A 267 1.23 4.41 -9.42
C ILE A 267 2.05 5.56 -10.03
N GLU A 268 2.17 6.65 -9.28
CA GLU A 268 3.09 7.74 -9.55
C GLU A 268 4.38 7.52 -8.77
N ASP A 269 5.53 7.51 -9.42
CA ASP A 269 6.86 7.63 -8.79
C ASP A 269 7.36 9.07 -8.94
N LYS A 270 7.30 9.86 -7.89
CA LYS A 270 7.70 11.27 -7.87
C LYS A 270 9.20 11.48 -8.09
N VAL A 271 10.03 10.48 -7.83
CA VAL A 271 11.48 10.56 -8.05
C VAL A 271 11.80 10.52 -9.54
N THR A 272 11.09 9.70 -10.30
CA THR A 272 11.29 9.55 -11.75
C THR A 272 10.27 10.33 -12.58
N ASN A 273 9.26 10.93 -11.92
CA ASN A 273 8.11 11.60 -12.55
C ASN A 273 7.39 10.68 -13.54
N THR A 274 7.17 9.42 -13.13
CA THR A 274 6.57 8.37 -13.95
C THR A 274 5.18 8.04 -13.43
N PHE A 275 4.22 7.94 -14.35
CA PHE A 275 2.90 7.37 -14.11
C PHE A 275 2.81 6.01 -14.80
N HIS A 276 2.42 4.98 -14.06
CA HIS A 276 2.35 3.61 -14.57
C HIS A 276 1.02 2.95 -14.20
N ASP A 277 0.37 2.30 -15.17
CA ASP A 277 -0.85 1.54 -14.97
C ASP A 277 -0.53 0.15 -14.41
N LEU A 278 -0.82 -0.05 -13.12
CA LEU A 278 -0.57 -1.32 -12.43
C LEU A 278 -1.49 -2.46 -12.91
N LYS A 279 -2.62 -2.16 -13.56
CA LYS A 279 -3.49 -3.20 -14.15
C LYS A 279 -2.91 -3.77 -15.44
N VAL A 280 -2.00 -3.06 -16.09
CA VAL A 280 -1.34 -3.51 -17.32
C VAL A 280 -0.09 -4.35 -17.02
N SER A 281 0.74 -3.89 -16.09
CA SER A 281 1.97 -4.60 -15.71
C SER A 281 2.53 -4.11 -14.37
N PRO A 282 3.43 -4.87 -13.72
CA PRO A 282 4.19 -4.38 -12.57
C PRO A 282 5.00 -3.12 -12.91
N TYR A 283 5.12 -2.22 -11.94
CA TYR A 283 5.99 -1.06 -12.02
C TYR A 283 7.38 -1.40 -11.48
N THR A 284 8.39 -1.35 -12.34
CA THR A 284 9.79 -1.59 -11.96
C THR A 284 10.53 -0.28 -11.71
N PHE A 285 11.21 -0.17 -10.57
CA PHE A 285 12.04 0.98 -10.22
C PHE A 285 13.34 0.55 -9.55
N SER A 286 14.34 1.43 -9.59
CA SER A 286 15.59 1.24 -8.85
C SER A 286 15.70 2.22 -7.68
N SER A 287 16.32 1.78 -6.58
CA SER A 287 16.56 2.61 -5.42
C SER A 287 17.87 2.28 -4.74
N ASN A 288 18.49 3.30 -4.16
CA ASN A 288 19.54 3.14 -3.16
C ASN A 288 18.94 2.81 -1.79
N MET A 289 19.80 2.48 -0.83
CA MET A 289 19.46 2.46 0.58
C MET A 289 18.93 3.83 1.01
N GLY A 290 17.86 3.87 1.80
CA GLY A 290 17.27 5.11 2.28
C GLY A 290 15.81 4.96 2.72
N VAL A 291 15.24 6.07 3.18
CA VAL A 291 13.83 6.23 3.53
C VAL A 291 13.23 7.29 2.61
N PHE A 292 12.11 6.98 1.98
CA PHE A 292 11.43 7.81 1.00
C PHE A 292 9.95 7.86 1.38
N GLU A 293 9.57 8.84 2.19
CA GLU A 293 8.25 8.91 2.83
C GLU A 293 7.09 9.26 1.87
N ASP A 294 7.39 9.88 0.72
CA ASP A 294 6.37 10.37 -0.21
C ASP A 294 6.67 10.03 -1.67
N ARG A 295 7.49 8.99 -1.88
CA ARG A 295 7.94 8.65 -3.24
C ARG A 295 6.82 8.21 -4.15
N PHE A 296 5.92 7.37 -3.65
CA PHE A 296 4.86 6.79 -4.46
C PHE A 296 3.49 7.31 -4.09
N VAL A 297 2.64 7.51 -5.09
CA VAL A 297 1.23 7.85 -4.89
C VAL A 297 0.36 6.97 -5.78
N LEU A 298 -0.66 6.36 -5.17
CA LEU A 298 -1.69 5.63 -5.88
C LEU A 298 -2.76 6.61 -6.35
N HIS A 299 -3.16 6.48 -7.61
CA HIS A 299 -4.21 7.27 -8.25
C HIS A 299 -5.21 6.38 -8.97
N TYR A 300 -6.43 6.87 -9.12
CA TYR A 300 -7.52 6.15 -9.77
C TYR A 300 -7.97 6.80 -11.08
N LYS A 301 -7.20 7.75 -11.57
CA LYS A 301 -7.35 8.40 -12.87
C LYS A 301 -5.98 8.61 -13.50
N ASN A 302 -5.93 8.58 -14.81
CA ASN A 302 -4.71 8.92 -15.54
C ASN A 302 -4.52 10.44 -15.59
N LEU A 303 -3.66 10.96 -14.72
CA LEU A 303 -3.37 12.41 -14.68
C LEU A 303 -2.69 12.91 -15.95
N LEU A 304 -2.00 12.03 -16.70
CA LEU A 304 -1.40 12.41 -17.99
C LEU A 304 -2.44 12.65 -19.08
N LEU A 305 -3.65 12.13 -18.92
CA LEU A 305 -4.78 12.34 -19.82
C LEU A 305 -5.79 13.39 -19.31
N SER A 306 -5.61 13.91 -18.10
CA SER A 306 -6.51 14.92 -17.56
C SER A 306 -6.29 16.26 -18.27
N ASN A 307 -7.33 16.76 -18.94
CA ASN A 307 -7.33 18.06 -19.61
C ASN A 307 -7.06 19.26 -18.68
N ASP A 308 -7.07 19.07 -17.36
CA ASP A 308 -6.96 20.17 -16.39
C ASP A 308 -5.53 20.74 -16.33
N ASP A 309 -4.50 19.90 -16.45
CA ASP A 309 -3.13 20.39 -16.59
C ASP A 309 -2.87 20.96 -17.99
N PHE A 310 -3.47 20.39 -19.03
CA PHE A 310 -3.44 20.94 -20.39
C PHE A 310 -4.20 22.27 -20.47
N ALA A 311 -5.37 22.40 -19.86
CA ALA A 311 -6.11 23.66 -19.81
C ALA A 311 -5.33 24.75 -19.07
N GLY A 312 -4.65 24.39 -17.97
CA GLY A 312 -3.77 25.30 -17.24
C GLY A 312 -2.53 25.71 -18.02
N ILE A 313 -1.95 24.83 -18.85
CA ILE A 313 -0.78 25.12 -19.68
C ILE A 313 -1.22 25.75 -21.00
N GLU A 314 -2.32 25.31 -21.59
CA GLU A 314 -2.88 25.92 -22.79
C GLU A 314 -3.25 27.41 -22.54
N ASN A 315 -3.72 27.74 -21.36
CA ASN A 315 -3.95 29.10 -20.92
C ASN A 315 -2.70 29.86 -20.46
N SER A 316 -1.53 29.21 -20.41
CA SER A 316 -0.25 29.85 -20.08
C SER A 316 0.50 30.35 -21.32
N VAL A 317 0.11 29.92 -22.52
CA VAL A 317 0.72 30.39 -23.78
C VAL A 317 -0.25 31.34 -24.48
N TYR A 318 0.21 32.56 -24.63
CA TYR A 318 -0.53 33.65 -25.29
C TYR A 318 0.11 33.96 -26.63
N VAL A 319 -0.73 34.16 -27.65
CA VAL A 319 -0.31 34.62 -28.98
C VAL A 319 -1.09 35.87 -29.30
N PHE A 320 -0.40 36.97 -29.51
CA PHE A 320 -1.00 38.25 -29.85
C PHE A 320 -0.14 39.03 -30.87
N LYS A 321 -0.67 40.06 -31.44
CA LYS A 321 0.01 40.89 -32.43
C LYS A 321 0.77 42.02 -31.75
N GLU A 322 2.11 42.08 -31.97
CA GLU A 322 2.95 43.18 -31.51
C GLU A 322 3.73 43.72 -32.71
N ASN A 323 3.68 45.00 -32.95
CA ASN A 323 4.35 45.66 -34.08
C ASN A 323 4.14 44.94 -35.44
N ASN A 324 2.93 44.52 -35.70
CA ASN A 324 2.52 43.82 -36.93
C ASN A 324 3.16 42.42 -37.07
N GLN A 325 3.68 41.82 -36.00
CA GLN A 325 4.26 40.45 -35.97
C GLN A 325 3.57 39.63 -34.84
N PRO A 326 3.44 38.30 -34.98
CA PRO A 326 2.99 37.46 -33.90
C PRO A 326 4.03 37.42 -32.78
N LYS A 327 3.59 37.69 -31.55
CA LYS A 327 4.37 37.48 -30.34
C LYS A 327 3.76 36.36 -29.56
N ILE A 328 4.60 35.44 -29.10
CA ILE A 328 4.24 34.31 -28.25
C ILE A 328 4.84 34.56 -26.88
N VAL A 329 4.04 34.42 -25.83
CA VAL A 329 4.48 34.55 -24.42
C VAL A 329 4.00 33.32 -23.67
N SER A 330 4.89 32.71 -22.90
CA SER A 330 4.59 31.64 -21.97
C SER A 330 4.84 32.10 -20.53
N THR A 331 3.86 31.88 -19.64
CA THR A 331 3.94 32.34 -18.24
C THR A 331 4.38 31.27 -17.26
N LYS A 332 4.44 29.98 -17.65
CA LYS A 332 4.77 28.88 -16.75
C LYS A 332 6.11 28.19 -17.03
N SER A 333 6.54 28.14 -18.29
CA SER A 333 7.79 27.48 -18.70
C SER A 333 8.35 28.16 -19.92
N ASN A 334 9.68 28.10 -20.11
CA ASN A 334 10.31 28.64 -21.32
C ASN A 334 9.85 27.90 -22.57
N ILE A 335 9.89 28.58 -23.70
CA ILE A 335 9.56 28.06 -25.02
C ILE A 335 10.81 27.34 -25.55
N ALA A 336 10.68 26.03 -25.82
CA ALA A 336 11.75 25.24 -26.42
C ALA A 336 11.76 25.38 -27.95
N SER A 337 10.59 25.29 -28.58
CA SER A 337 10.47 25.43 -30.04
C SER A 337 9.10 25.97 -30.46
N VAL A 338 9.06 26.54 -31.67
CA VAL A 338 7.85 27.03 -32.32
C VAL A 338 7.79 26.56 -33.75
N MET A 339 6.65 25.97 -34.16
CA MET A 339 6.30 25.69 -35.55
C MET A 339 5.02 26.39 -35.92
N VAL A 340 4.98 27.00 -37.11
CA VAL A 340 3.78 27.66 -37.62
C VAL A 340 3.32 26.97 -38.90
N TYR A 341 2.05 26.67 -38.97
CA TYR A 341 1.43 26.00 -40.13
C TYR A 341 0.37 26.93 -40.76
N ASP A 342 0.27 26.88 -42.06
CA ASP A 342 -0.88 27.45 -42.76
C ASP A 342 -2.10 26.47 -42.66
N MET A 343 -3.23 26.91 -43.17
CA MET A 343 -4.47 26.10 -43.16
C MET A 343 -4.40 24.84 -44.03
N LEU A 344 -3.38 24.68 -44.88
CA LEU A 344 -3.12 23.47 -45.68
C LEU A 344 -2.13 22.52 -44.98
N GLY A 345 -1.70 22.85 -43.73
CA GLY A 345 -0.75 22.04 -42.94
C GLY A 345 0.72 22.21 -43.35
N ARG A 346 1.05 23.18 -44.21
CA ARG A 346 2.45 23.45 -44.60
C ARG A 346 3.15 24.28 -43.54
N ILE A 347 4.40 23.93 -43.20
CA ILE A 347 5.22 24.70 -42.27
C ILE A 347 5.65 25.98 -42.95
N VAL A 348 5.24 27.15 -42.38
CA VAL A 348 5.61 28.49 -42.87
C VAL A 348 6.66 29.16 -41.98
N PHE A 349 6.87 28.60 -40.77
CA PHE A 349 7.95 29.04 -39.86
C PHE A 349 8.33 27.90 -38.93
N SER A 350 9.60 27.74 -38.59
CA SER A 350 10.10 26.83 -37.58
C SER A 350 11.34 27.42 -36.90
N LYS A 351 11.38 27.32 -35.56
CA LYS A 351 12.55 27.70 -34.76
C LYS A 351 12.65 26.83 -33.53
N ASP A 352 13.82 26.25 -33.32
CA ASP A 352 14.18 25.40 -32.19
C ASP A 352 15.17 26.11 -31.26
N LYS A 353 15.38 25.55 -30.06
CA LYS A 353 16.33 26.01 -29.03
C LYS A 353 16.12 27.50 -28.66
N ILE A 354 14.86 27.87 -28.42
CA ILE A 354 14.48 29.25 -28.13
C ILE A 354 14.89 29.62 -26.71
N ASN A 355 14.56 28.76 -25.71
CA ASN A 355 14.95 28.84 -24.30
C ASN A 355 14.62 30.18 -23.61
N THR A 356 13.54 30.83 -24.02
CA THR A 356 13.03 32.08 -23.44
C THR A 356 11.53 31.99 -23.19
N SER A 357 11.03 32.81 -22.28
CA SER A 357 9.58 32.89 -21.97
C SER A 357 8.78 33.62 -23.05
N GLU A 358 9.43 34.32 -23.98
CA GLU A 358 8.75 35.01 -25.07
C GLU A 358 9.56 34.99 -26.36
N ILE A 359 8.87 35.07 -27.50
CA ILE A 359 9.45 35.20 -28.83
C ILE A 359 8.55 36.00 -29.77
N VAL A 360 9.16 36.87 -30.59
CA VAL A 360 8.51 37.55 -31.70
C VAL A 360 8.91 36.86 -33.02
N LEU A 361 7.90 36.50 -33.82
CA LEU A 361 8.10 35.81 -35.09
C LEU A 361 8.36 36.86 -36.22
N SER A 362 9.53 37.51 -36.18
CA SER A 362 9.86 38.67 -36.97
C SER A 362 10.01 38.47 -38.49
N ASN A 363 10.10 37.18 -38.94
CA ASN A 363 10.27 36.85 -40.36
C ASN A 363 9.09 36.09 -40.96
N LEU A 364 7.93 36.15 -40.29
CA LEU A 364 6.74 35.50 -40.80
C LEU A 364 6.07 36.37 -41.85
N ILE A 365 6.03 35.91 -43.09
CA ILE A 365 5.32 36.55 -44.19
C ILE A 365 3.99 35.85 -44.36
N ALA A 366 2.92 36.41 -43.80
CA ALA A 366 1.57 35.89 -43.96
C ALA A 366 0.61 37.10 -44.11
N ASN A 367 -0.08 37.19 -45.24
CA ASN A 367 -1.01 38.25 -45.52
C ASN A 367 -2.46 37.77 -45.25
N ASN A 368 -3.09 38.25 -44.16
CA ASN A 368 -4.48 38.00 -43.86
C ASN A 368 -4.89 36.52 -43.86
N GLN A 369 -4.03 35.64 -43.35
CA GLN A 369 -4.28 34.19 -43.29
C GLN A 369 -4.48 33.73 -41.85
N ALA A 370 -5.30 32.70 -41.66
CA ALA A 370 -5.32 31.99 -40.42
C ALA A 370 -4.12 31.04 -40.33
N LEU A 371 -3.41 31.07 -39.23
CA LEU A 371 -2.23 30.24 -38.94
C LEU A 371 -2.50 29.39 -37.71
N ILE A 372 -1.88 28.21 -37.64
CA ILE A 372 -1.81 27.38 -36.45
C ILE A 372 -0.38 27.46 -35.90
N ILE A 373 -0.22 28.05 -34.74
CA ILE A 373 1.05 28.20 -34.05
C ILE A 373 1.15 27.10 -33.01
N LYS A 374 2.10 26.21 -33.21
CA LYS A 374 2.43 25.08 -32.33
C LYS A 374 3.67 25.46 -31.52
N THR A 375 3.51 25.66 -30.22
CA THR A 375 4.58 26.03 -29.28
C THR A 375 4.88 24.85 -28.36
N THR A 376 6.14 24.38 -28.38
CA THR A 376 6.62 23.34 -27.45
C THR A 376 7.41 24.01 -26.33
N LEU A 377 7.08 23.72 -25.09
CA LEU A 377 7.75 24.23 -23.90
C LEU A 377 8.90 23.31 -23.46
N GLU A 378 9.80 23.79 -22.59
CA GLU A 378 10.93 22.98 -22.08
C GLU A 378 10.50 21.74 -21.27
N ASN A 379 9.29 21.72 -20.72
CA ASN A 379 8.70 20.55 -20.09
C ASN A 379 8.06 19.55 -21.07
N ASN A 380 8.37 19.66 -22.37
CA ASN A 380 7.86 18.86 -23.50
C ASN A 380 6.35 18.99 -23.78
N VAL A 381 5.63 19.90 -23.09
CA VAL A 381 4.23 20.17 -23.40
C VAL A 381 4.14 21.02 -24.66
N THR A 382 3.20 20.66 -25.52
CA THR A 382 2.93 21.38 -26.77
C THR A 382 1.56 22.01 -26.75
N VAL A 383 1.50 23.31 -27.02
CA VAL A 383 0.27 24.10 -27.12
C VAL A 383 0.08 24.58 -28.54
N ALA A 384 -1.12 24.40 -29.09
CA ALA A 384 -1.50 24.88 -30.41
C ALA A 384 -2.52 26.03 -30.29
N LYS A 385 -2.22 27.16 -30.88
CA LYS A 385 -3.12 28.33 -30.94
C LYS A 385 -3.41 28.73 -32.38
N LYS A 386 -4.67 29.01 -32.67
CA LYS A 386 -5.06 29.63 -33.92
C LYS A 386 -4.80 31.15 -33.83
N PHE A 387 -4.13 31.69 -34.82
CA PHE A 387 -3.82 33.09 -34.93
C PHE A 387 -4.25 33.63 -36.31
N ILE A 388 -4.90 34.77 -36.34
CA ILE A 388 -5.25 35.45 -37.60
C ILE A 388 -4.28 36.61 -37.75
N PHE A 389 -3.49 36.55 -38.83
CA PHE A 389 -2.42 37.49 -39.07
C PHE A 389 -2.92 38.79 -39.65
#